data_f85f6ef02a80aafaa8879283f405bc9f
#
_entry.id   f85f6ef02a80aafaa8879283f405bc9f
#
_cell.length_a   1.000
_cell.length_b   1.000
_cell.length_c   1.000
_cell.angle_alpha   90.00
_cell.angle_beta   90.00
_cell.angle_gamma   90.00
#
_symmetry.space_group_name_H-M   'P 1'
#
loop_
_entity.id
_entity.type
_entity.pdbx_description
1 polymer ?
#
loop_
_entity_poly.entity_id
_entity_poly.type
_entity_poly.pdbx_seq_one_letter_code
_entity_poly.pdbx_strand_id
1 'polypeptide(L)'
;PSRGLGDVYKRQPGKRNSRDTKVTDMLYACYAKAEAGEEFRVPLMKIKERYDSIINGLGLKVTLDEEFKTISKNFKEKAGADYAASRGEYLNGILMADYLGYEFIDSATVIFFDEEGNLDADKTDKVLAKKLSECEKAVIPGFYGIGADGRVKTFSRGGSDITGSIVAKACHASLYENWTDVSGCLVADPRIIDNPQPIHVITYRELREL
;
A
#
# COMPACT_ATOMS: atom_id res chain seq x y z
N PRO A 1 -6.24 -26.29 10.23
CA PRO A 1 -6.27 -25.85 8.84
C PRO A 1 -5.82 -24.40 8.80
N SER A 2 -4.66 -24.16 8.16
CA SER A 2 -4.19 -22.82 7.88
C SER A 2 -5.24 -22.14 7.01
N ARG A 3 -5.94 -21.14 7.55
CA ARG A 3 -6.78 -20.27 6.75
C ARG A 3 -5.83 -19.50 5.84
N GLY A 4 -5.96 -19.68 4.53
CA GLY A 4 -5.25 -18.87 3.53
C GLY A 4 -5.72 -17.44 3.68
N LEU A 5 -4.95 -16.64 4.38
CA LEU A 5 -5.29 -15.27 4.70
C LEU A 5 -4.66 -14.36 3.66
N GLY A 6 -5.45 -13.62 3.09
CA GLY A 6 -5.38 -12.44 2.27
C GLY A 6 -4.04 -11.91 1.77
N ASP A 7 -4.10 -11.34 0.58
CA ASP A 7 -2.97 -10.67 -0.03
C ASP A 7 -2.78 -9.26 0.54
N VAL A 8 -1.60 -8.97 1.11
CA VAL A 8 -1.19 -7.60 1.33
C VAL A 8 -0.78 -7.01 0.00
N TYR A 9 -1.60 -6.13 -0.56
CA TYR A 9 -1.29 -5.49 -1.83
C TYR A 9 -0.36 -4.31 -1.61
N LYS A 10 0.85 -4.42 -2.13
CA LYS A 10 1.96 -3.52 -1.82
C LYS A 10 2.07 -2.30 -2.71
N ARG A 11 1.44 -2.28 -3.89
CA ARG A 11 1.79 -1.29 -4.91
C ARG A 11 0.57 -0.64 -5.55
N GLN A 12 0.73 0.62 -5.91
CA GLN A 12 -0.11 1.36 -6.84
C GLN A 12 0.09 0.87 -8.29
N PRO A 13 -0.77 1.26 -9.24
CA PRO A 13 -0.56 0.96 -10.65
C PRO A 13 0.81 1.46 -11.13
N GLY A 14 1.60 0.57 -11.71
CA GLY A 14 2.92 0.87 -12.26
C GLY A 14 2.85 1.85 -13.45
N LYS A 15 4.01 2.26 -13.96
CA LYS A 15 4.10 3.00 -15.22
C LYS A 15 3.60 2.13 -16.37
N ARG A 16 2.81 2.70 -17.29
CA ARG A 16 2.36 2.02 -18.52
C ARG A 16 3.50 1.86 -19.55
N ASN A 17 4.47 2.76 -19.49
CA ASN A 17 5.68 2.75 -20.31
C ASN A 17 6.79 3.59 -19.65
N SER A 18 8.00 3.59 -20.21
CA SER A 18 9.16 4.29 -19.64
C SER A 18 9.00 5.81 -19.49
N ARG A 19 8.11 6.44 -20.28
CA ARG A 19 7.85 7.88 -20.26
C ARG A 19 6.70 8.26 -19.32
N ASP A 20 6.00 7.28 -18.75
CA ASP A 20 4.84 7.53 -17.90
C ASP A 20 5.27 7.95 -16.49
N THR A 21 4.42 8.72 -15.82
CA THR A 21 4.62 9.17 -14.43
C THR A 21 4.00 8.15 -13.47
N LYS A 22 4.65 7.88 -12.35
CA LYS A 22 4.08 7.04 -11.29
C LYS A 22 2.87 7.73 -10.68
N VAL A 23 1.88 6.94 -10.26
CA VAL A 23 0.66 7.48 -9.62
C VAL A 23 0.99 8.25 -8.35
N THR A 24 1.96 7.80 -7.52
CA THR A 24 2.40 8.54 -6.33
C THR A 24 2.92 9.93 -6.68
N ASP A 25 3.76 10.02 -7.72
CA ASP A 25 4.32 11.32 -8.15
C ASP A 25 3.20 12.24 -8.66
N MET A 26 2.20 11.69 -9.35
CA MET A 26 1.01 12.43 -9.78
C MET A 26 0.19 12.92 -8.59
N LEU A 27 0.00 12.09 -7.56
CA LEU A 27 -0.73 12.44 -6.33
C LEU A 27 0.00 13.52 -5.54
N TYR A 28 1.32 13.40 -5.37
CA TYR A 28 2.13 14.46 -4.73
C TYR A 28 2.04 15.79 -5.48
N ALA A 29 2.23 15.77 -6.80
CA ALA A 29 2.12 16.99 -7.62
C ALA A 29 0.72 17.60 -7.56
N CYS A 30 -0.32 16.77 -7.52
CA CYS A 30 -1.70 17.19 -7.38
C CYS A 30 -1.96 17.84 -6.00
N TYR A 31 -1.46 17.20 -4.93
CA TYR A 31 -1.58 17.71 -3.57
C TYR A 31 -0.81 19.02 -3.38
N ALA A 32 0.41 19.13 -3.89
CA ALA A 32 1.20 20.36 -3.82
C ALA A 32 0.46 21.56 -4.43
N LYS A 33 -0.25 21.37 -5.54
CA LYS A 33 -1.13 22.41 -6.12
C LYS A 33 -2.27 22.79 -5.18
N ALA A 34 -2.95 21.80 -4.61
CA ALA A 34 -4.02 22.03 -3.65
C ALA A 34 -3.53 22.79 -2.40
N GLU A 35 -2.35 22.43 -1.90
CA GLU A 35 -1.71 23.10 -0.75
C GLU A 35 -1.34 24.55 -1.04
N ALA A 36 -0.90 24.84 -2.27
CA ALA A 36 -0.61 26.19 -2.77
C ALA A 36 -1.88 27.00 -3.10
N GLY A 37 -3.06 26.38 -3.03
CA GLY A 37 -4.34 27.02 -3.42
C GLY A 37 -4.53 27.11 -4.94
N GLU A 38 -3.75 26.36 -5.71
CA GLU A 38 -3.86 26.29 -7.17
C GLU A 38 -4.93 25.30 -7.62
N GLU A 39 -5.30 25.38 -8.91
CA GLU A 39 -6.23 24.44 -9.52
C GLU A 39 -5.59 23.03 -9.65
N PHE A 40 -6.19 22.05 -8.99
CA PHE A 40 -5.71 20.67 -8.96
C PHE A 40 -6.72 19.63 -9.48
N ARG A 41 -7.94 20.05 -9.81
CA ARG A 41 -8.99 19.12 -10.25
C ARG A 41 -8.64 18.42 -11.56
N VAL A 42 -8.06 19.18 -12.51
CA VAL A 42 -7.65 18.59 -13.80
C VAL A 42 -6.56 17.53 -13.63
N PRO A 43 -5.46 17.76 -12.88
CA PRO A 43 -4.53 16.69 -12.51
C PRO A 43 -5.18 15.50 -11.80
N LEU A 44 -6.09 15.73 -10.86
CA LEU A 44 -6.79 14.68 -10.13
C LEU A 44 -7.68 13.83 -11.06
N MET A 45 -8.37 14.45 -12.01
CA MET A 45 -9.17 13.74 -13.02
C MET A 45 -8.31 12.83 -13.90
N LYS A 46 -7.09 13.23 -14.27
CA LYS A 46 -6.15 12.38 -15.04
C LYS A 46 -5.75 11.13 -14.26
N ILE A 47 -5.63 11.24 -12.93
CA ILE A 47 -5.39 10.07 -12.08
C ILE A 47 -6.62 9.17 -12.10
N LYS A 48 -7.81 9.74 -11.96
CA LYS A 48 -9.08 8.99 -12.02
C LYS A 48 -9.24 8.25 -13.35
N GLU A 49 -9.03 8.91 -14.47
CA GLU A 49 -9.10 8.31 -15.82
C GLU A 49 -8.18 7.08 -15.94
N ARG A 50 -7.01 7.13 -15.29
CA ARG A 50 -6.10 5.98 -15.28
C ARG A 50 -6.66 4.78 -14.53
N TYR A 51 -7.29 4.99 -13.38
CA TYR A 51 -7.98 3.94 -12.63
C TYR A 51 -9.23 3.45 -13.35
N ASP A 52 -10.03 4.36 -13.93
CA ASP A 52 -11.21 4.00 -14.73
C ASP A 52 -10.82 3.13 -15.96
N SER A 53 -9.67 3.41 -16.58
CA SER A 53 -9.14 2.58 -17.66
C SER A 53 -8.79 1.15 -17.17
N ILE A 54 -8.29 0.97 -15.95
CA ILE A 54 -8.02 -0.34 -15.37
C ILE A 54 -9.33 -1.05 -15.05
N ILE A 55 -10.28 -0.37 -14.42
CA ILE A 55 -11.61 -0.88 -14.08
C ILE A 55 -12.29 -1.41 -15.35
N ASN A 56 -12.35 -0.60 -16.39
CA ASN A 56 -12.96 -0.97 -17.66
C ASN A 56 -12.21 -2.11 -18.37
N GLY A 57 -10.87 -2.08 -18.35
CA GLY A 57 -10.04 -3.10 -19.00
C GLY A 57 -10.15 -4.47 -18.35
N LEU A 58 -10.41 -4.52 -17.04
CA LEU A 58 -10.59 -5.76 -16.28
C LEU A 58 -12.07 -6.14 -16.10
N GLY A 59 -13.02 -5.30 -16.53
CA GLY A 59 -14.46 -5.54 -16.37
C GLY A 59 -14.89 -5.53 -14.89
N LEU A 60 -14.24 -4.73 -14.04
CA LEU A 60 -14.58 -4.62 -12.63
C LEU A 60 -15.93 -3.92 -12.43
N LYS A 61 -16.58 -4.22 -11.32
CA LYS A 61 -17.89 -3.64 -10.97
C LYS A 61 -17.77 -2.40 -10.09
N VAL A 62 -16.64 -2.24 -9.42
CA VAL A 62 -16.38 -1.12 -8.52
C VAL A 62 -16.28 0.20 -9.30
N THR A 63 -16.70 1.28 -8.66
CA THR A 63 -16.46 2.66 -9.10
C THR A 63 -15.67 3.39 -8.03
N LEU A 64 -14.84 4.35 -8.41
CA LEU A 64 -14.01 5.14 -7.48
C LEU A 64 -14.50 6.59 -7.36
N ASP A 65 -15.73 6.89 -7.77
CA ASP A 65 -16.26 8.26 -7.80
C ASP A 65 -16.31 8.90 -6.41
N GLU A 66 -16.76 8.17 -5.40
CA GLU A 66 -16.84 8.68 -4.03
C GLU A 66 -15.45 8.83 -3.40
N GLU A 67 -14.53 7.91 -3.69
CA GLU A 67 -13.14 7.99 -3.27
C GLU A 67 -12.47 9.24 -3.83
N PHE A 68 -12.64 9.54 -5.11
CA PHE A 68 -12.07 10.75 -5.72
C PHE A 68 -12.74 12.04 -5.23
N LYS A 69 -14.03 12.02 -4.88
CA LYS A 69 -14.68 13.15 -4.18
C LYS A 69 -14.07 13.37 -2.80
N THR A 70 -13.87 12.30 -2.05
CA THR A 70 -13.25 12.32 -0.72
C THR A 70 -11.81 12.81 -0.80
N ILE A 71 -11.01 12.31 -1.75
CA ILE A 71 -9.63 12.77 -1.98
C ILE A 71 -9.61 14.26 -2.32
N SER A 72 -10.50 14.71 -3.22
CA SER A 72 -10.59 16.13 -3.58
C SER A 72 -10.93 17.02 -2.39
N LYS A 73 -11.84 16.58 -1.51
CA LYS A 73 -12.18 17.26 -0.26
C LYS A 73 -10.96 17.33 0.66
N ASN A 74 -10.33 16.20 0.94
CA ASN A 74 -9.17 16.11 1.84
C ASN A 74 -7.96 16.91 1.34
N PHE A 75 -7.76 17.01 0.02
CA PHE A 75 -6.72 17.86 -0.55
C PHE A 75 -6.99 19.34 -0.28
N LYS A 76 -8.24 19.82 -0.40
CA LYS A 76 -8.64 21.18 -0.03
C LYS A 76 -8.47 21.46 1.46
N GLU A 77 -8.73 20.46 2.29
CA GLU A 77 -8.60 20.53 3.75
C GLU A 77 -7.15 20.32 4.23
N LYS A 78 -6.19 20.20 3.29
CA LYS A 78 -4.76 20.03 3.58
C LYS A 78 -4.46 18.82 4.47
N ALA A 79 -4.98 17.66 4.08
CA ALA A 79 -4.83 16.41 4.83
C ALA A 79 -3.40 15.90 4.96
N GLY A 80 -2.44 16.44 4.21
CA GLY A 80 -1.02 16.14 4.31
C GLY A 80 -0.48 15.30 3.16
N ALA A 81 0.84 15.33 3.00
CA ALA A 81 1.56 14.60 1.96
C ALA A 81 1.44 13.07 2.11
N ASP A 82 1.44 12.58 3.34
CA ASP A 82 1.27 11.15 3.64
C ASP A 82 -0.11 10.63 3.21
N TYR A 83 -1.16 11.43 3.44
CA TYR A 83 -2.48 11.14 2.91
C TYR A 83 -2.44 11.03 1.38
N ALA A 84 -1.85 12.01 0.71
CA ALA A 84 -1.75 12.00 -0.75
C ALA A 84 -0.99 10.76 -1.27
N ALA A 85 0.16 10.46 -0.67
CA ALA A 85 0.97 9.30 -1.03
C ALA A 85 0.21 7.98 -0.92
N SER A 86 -0.51 7.79 0.18
CA SER A 86 -1.23 6.55 0.48
C SER A 86 -2.37 6.25 -0.48
N ARG A 87 -2.92 7.25 -1.16
CA ARG A 87 -4.11 7.08 -2.02
C ARG A 87 -3.86 6.21 -3.23
N GLY A 88 -2.61 6.11 -3.70
CA GLY A 88 -2.27 5.22 -4.81
C GLY A 88 -2.53 3.74 -4.47
N GLU A 89 -1.99 3.29 -3.36
CA GLU A 89 -2.17 1.93 -2.86
C GLU A 89 -3.58 1.68 -2.32
N TYR A 90 -4.18 2.67 -1.67
CA TYR A 90 -5.57 2.62 -1.23
C TYR A 90 -6.53 2.31 -2.38
N LEU A 91 -6.50 3.14 -3.44
CA LEU A 91 -7.37 2.97 -4.61
C LEU A 91 -7.10 1.64 -5.32
N ASN A 92 -5.83 1.26 -5.44
CA ASN A 92 -5.49 0.00 -6.08
C ASN A 92 -5.86 -1.22 -5.22
N GLY A 93 -5.81 -1.10 -3.91
CA GLY A 93 -6.30 -2.12 -2.98
C GLY A 93 -7.80 -2.39 -3.17
N ILE A 94 -8.61 -1.35 -3.37
CA ILE A 94 -10.04 -1.47 -3.68
C ILE A 94 -10.25 -2.25 -4.99
N LEU A 95 -9.50 -1.91 -6.05
CA LEU A 95 -9.59 -2.61 -7.33
C LEU A 95 -9.19 -4.08 -7.19
N MET A 96 -8.12 -4.35 -6.46
CA MET A 96 -7.66 -5.73 -6.23
C MET A 96 -8.65 -6.55 -5.42
N ALA A 97 -9.29 -5.93 -4.43
CA ALA A 97 -10.32 -6.59 -3.63
C ALA A 97 -11.52 -7.00 -4.52
N ASP A 98 -11.99 -6.09 -5.38
CA ASP A 98 -13.08 -6.38 -6.33
C ASP A 98 -12.67 -7.46 -7.34
N TYR A 99 -11.44 -7.37 -7.89
CA TYR A 99 -10.92 -8.34 -8.85
C TYR A 99 -10.81 -9.76 -8.29
N LEU A 100 -10.35 -9.88 -7.02
CA LEU A 100 -10.17 -11.17 -6.35
C LEU A 100 -11.45 -11.68 -5.67
N GLY A 101 -12.45 -10.82 -5.50
CA GLY A 101 -13.64 -11.13 -4.70
C GLY A 101 -13.33 -11.22 -3.21
N TYR A 102 -12.37 -10.43 -2.71
CA TYR A 102 -11.91 -10.40 -1.32
C TYR A 102 -12.45 -9.16 -0.61
N GLU A 103 -12.45 -9.18 0.73
CA GLU A 103 -12.80 -8.00 1.53
C GLU A 103 -11.67 -6.96 1.46
N PHE A 104 -12.03 -5.69 1.29
CA PHE A 104 -11.09 -4.58 1.38
C PHE A 104 -11.00 -4.08 2.83
N ILE A 105 -9.79 -4.02 3.37
CA ILE A 105 -9.52 -3.46 4.70
C ILE A 105 -8.55 -2.28 4.54
N ASP A 106 -9.03 -1.06 4.81
CA ASP A 106 -8.17 0.12 4.80
C ASP A 106 -7.15 0.05 5.96
N SER A 107 -5.87 0.15 5.63
CA SER A 107 -4.76 0.13 6.60
C SER A 107 -4.88 1.22 7.67
N ALA A 108 -5.46 2.37 7.33
CA ALA A 108 -5.70 3.45 8.30
C ALA A 108 -6.71 3.06 9.40
N THR A 109 -7.47 1.97 9.25
CA THR A 109 -8.41 1.48 10.27
C THR A 109 -7.82 0.40 11.17
N VAL A 110 -6.68 -0.17 10.82
CA VAL A 110 -6.11 -1.34 11.51
C VAL A 110 -4.62 -1.21 11.85
N ILE A 111 -3.90 -0.23 11.30
CA ILE A 111 -2.49 0.05 11.59
C ILE A 111 -2.40 1.41 12.27
N PHE A 112 -1.78 1.44 13.45
CA PHE A 112 -1.72 2.63 14.31
C PHE A 112 -0.28 3.04 14.58
N PHE A 113 -0.07 4.34 14.63
CA PHE A 113 1.18 4.95 15.09
C PHE A 113 0.95 5.70 16.40
N ASP A 114 1.94 5.69 17.28
CA ASP A 114 1.98 6.43 18.53
C ASP A 114 2.24 7.94 18.32
N GLU A 115 2.31 8.71 19.42
CA GLU A 115 2.57 10.14 19.39
C GLU A 115 3.96 10.47 18.84
N GLU A 116 4.95 9.61 19.05
CA GLU A 116 6.31 9.72 18.53
C GLU A 116 6.38 9.31 17.04
N GLY A 117 5.33 8.68 16.54
CA GLY A 117 5.22 8.23 15.16
C GLY A 117 5.86 6.87 14.90
N ASN A 118 6.10 6.08 15.93
CA ASN A 118 6.45 4.69 15.79
C ASN A 118 5.18 3.82 15.66
N LEU A 119 5.35 2.60 15.18
CA LEU A 119 4.25 1.64 15.12
C LEU A 119 3.77 1.29 16.54
N ASP A 120 2.49 1.56 16.84
CA ASP A 120 1.82 1.01 18.01
C ASP A 120 1.49 -0.47 17.75
N ALA A 121 2.47 -1.33 18.07
CA ALA A 121 2.41 -2.74 17.73
C ALA A 121 1.28 -3.46 18.46
N ASP A 122 1.04 -3.14 19.74
CA ASP A 122 0.05 -3.81 20.57
C ASP A 122 -1.38 -3.49 20.13
N LYS A 123 -1.66 -2.22 19.87
CA LYS A 123 -2.96 -1.78 19.36
C LYS A 123 -3.20 -2.32 17.96
N THR A 124 -2.20 -2.25 17.08
CA THR A 124 -2.26 -2.75 15.71
C THR A 124 -2.54 -4.26 15.71
N ASP A 125 -1.78 -5.05 16.44
CA ASP A 125 -1.95 -6.51 16.52
C ASP A 125 -3.39 -6.87 16.97
N LYS A 126 -3.85 -6.23 18.04
CA LYS A 126 -5.19 -6.49 18.61
C LYS A 126 -6.32 -6.18 17.62
N VAL A 127 -6.27 -4.99 17.00
CA VAL A 127 -7.34 -4.54 16.08
C VAL A 127 -7.30 -5.32 14.78
N LEU A 128 -6.11 -5.51 14.22
CA LEU A 128 -5.92 -6.22 12.95
C LEU A 128 -6.27 -7.71 13.09
N ALA A 129 -5.82 -8.39 14.16
CA ALA A 129 -6.17 -9.79 14.40
C ALA A 129 -7.68 -9.99 14.53
N LYS A 130 -8.36 -9.08 15.24
CA LYS A 130 -9.83 -9.09 15.33
C LYS A 130 -10.45 -8.94 13.95
N LYS A 131 -10.05 -7.92 13.18
CA LYS A 131 -10.62 -7.66 11.86
C LYS A 131 -10.38 -8.83 10.89
N LEU A 132 -9.20 -9.43 10.91
CA LEU A 132 -8.88 -10.60 10.08
C LEU A 132 -9.65 -11.85 10.51
N SER A 133 -10.06 -11.97 11.77
CA SER A 133 -10.89 -13.10 12.21
C SER A 133 -12.34 -13.03 11.71
N GLU A 134 -12.79 -11.86 11.26
CA GLU A 134 -14.14 -11.60 10.75
C GLU A 134 -14.29 -11.92 9.25
N CYS A 135 -13.18 -12.08 8.52
CA CYS A 135 -13.18 -12.35 7.08
C CYS A 135 -12.35 -13.58 6.72
N GLU A 136 -12.70 -14.24 5.62
CA GLU A 136 -11.95 -15.40 5.12
C GLU A 136 -10.71 -14.95 4.33
N LYS A 137 -10.86 -13.90 3.52
CA LYS A 137 -9.82 -13.37 2.65
C LYS A 137 -9.95 -11.84 2.58
N ALA A 138 -8.82 -11.15 2.64
CA ALA A 138 -8.80 -9.69 2.60
C ALA A 138 -7.66 -9.16 1.73
N VAL A 139 -7.85 -7.96 1.19
CA VAL A 139 -6.80 -7.12 0.59
C VAL A 139 -6.56 -5.93 1.50
N ILE A 140 -5.30 -5.74 1.90
CA ILE A 140 -4.87 -4.65 2.79
C ILE A 140 -3.81 -3.84 2.05
N PRO A 141 -4.02 -2.55 1.78
CA PRO A 141 -2.99 -1.69 1.18
C PRO A 141 -1.78 -1.58 2.10
N GLY A 142 -0.56 -1.58 1.54
CA GLY A 142 0.66 -1.46 2.34
C GLY A 142 1.08 -0.02 2.62
N PHE A 143 2.11 0.14 3.46
CA PHE A 143 2.97 1.29 3.77
C PHE A 143 2.37 2.47 4.55
N TYR A 144 1.12 2.47 4.93
CA TYR A 144 0.50 3.53 5.73
C TYR A 144 -0.41 2.99 6.83
N GLY A 145 -0.78 3.85 7.75
CA GLY A 145 -1.74 3.63 8.82
C GLY A 145 -2.28 4.97 9.31
N ILE A 146 -2.74 5.04 10.55
CA ILE A 146 -3.27 6.24 11.19
C ILE A 146 -2.39 6.66 12.36
N GLY A 147 -2.03 7.93 12.44
CA GLY A 147 -1.30 8.52 13.55
C GLY A 147 -2.20 8.78 14.77
N ALA A 148 -1.59 9.05 15.92
CA ALA A 148 -2.29 9.41 17.15
C ALA A 148 -3.13 10.69 16.99
N ASP A 149 -2.73 11.58 16.08
CA ASP A 149 -3.44 12.81 15.72
C ASP A 149 -4.65 12.59 14.78
N GLY A 150 -4.95 11.33 14.42
CA GLY A 150 -6.02 10.98 13.50
C GLY A 150 -5.73 11.26 12.03
N ARG A 151 -4.49 11.58 11.67
CA ARG A 151 -4.06 11.76 10.28
C ARG A 151 -3.39 10.50 9.72
N VAL A 152 -3.52 10.31 8.43
CA VAL A 152 -2.79 9.23 7.75
C VAL A 152 -1.29 9.49 7.87
N LYS A 153 -0.55 8.45 8.23
CA LYS A 153 0.90 8.44 8.33
C LYS A 153 1.49 7.30 7.54
N THR A 154 2.63 7.55 6.88
CA THR A 154 3.36 6.53 6.12
C THR A 154 4.57 6.03 6.90
N PHE A 155 4.97 4.78 6.65
CA PHE A 155 6.26 4.27 7.12
C PHE A 155 7.39 4.95 6.35
N SER A 156 8.50 5.23 7.03
CA SER A 156 9.63 5.96 6.45
C SER A 156 10.36 5.19 5.34
N ARG A 157 10.48 3.86 5.46
CA ARG A 157 11.10 2.95 4.48
C ARG A 157 10.50 1.55 4.57
N GLY A 158 10.49 0.83 3.44
CA GLY A 158 10.06 -0.58 3.41
C GLY A 158 8.64 -0.82 3.91
N GLY A 159 7.80 0.21 3.97
CA GLY A 159 6.51 0.18 4.65
C GLY A 159 5.59 -0.91 4.15
N SER A 160 5.64 -1.26 2.87
CA SER A 160 4.85 -2.36 2.33
C SER A 160 5.31 -3.72 2.85
N ASP A 161 6.62 -3.93 3.00
CA ASP A 161 7.20 -5.16 3.55
C ASP A 161 6.91 -5.26 5.05
N ILE A 162 7.01 -4.12 5.75
CA ILE A 162 6.62 -4.01 7.16
C ILE A 162 5.15 -4.35 7.33
N THR A 163 4.26 -3.78 6.50
CA THR A 163 2.82 -4.10 6.53
C THR A 163 2.57 -5.59 6.33
N GLY A 164 3.25 -6.23 5.36
CA GLY A 164 3.14 -7.66 5.14
C GLY A 164 3.52 -8.48 6.36
N SER A 165 4.62 -8.11 7.03
CA SER A 165 5.07 -8.78 8.26
C SER A 165 4.10 -8.58 9.43
N ILE A 166 3.53 -7.39 9.59
CA ILE A 166 2.51 -7.08 10.59
C ILE A 166 1.27 -7.95 10.37
N VAL A 167 0.78 -8.02 9.13
CA VAL A 167 -0.40 -8.84 8.79
C VAL A 167 -0.11 -10.32 9.01
N ALA A 168 1.05 -10.83 8.57
CA ALA A 168 1.43 -12.22 8.76
C ALA A 168 1.48 -12.60 10.26
N LYS A 169 2.00 -11.70 11.10
CA LYS A 169 1.99 -11.88 12.56
C LYS A 169 0.56 -11.91 13.12
N ALA A 170 -0.26 -10.91 12.78
CA ALA A 170 -1.62 -10.76 13.33
C ALA A 170 -2.55 -11.94 12.98
N CYS A 171 -2.35 -12.57 11.81
CA CYS A 171 -3.12 -13.74 11.39
C CYS A 171 -2.45 -15.08 11.75
N HIS A 172 -1.31 -15.07 12.45
CA HIS A 172 -0.52 -16.26 12.74
C HIS A 172 -0.22 -17.10 11.49
N ALA A 173 0.19 -16.42 10.40
CA ALA A 173 0.47 -17.06 9.13
C ALA A 173 1.57 -18.12 9.28
N SER A 174 1.34 -19.31 8.74
CA SER A 174 2.34 -20.36 8.68
C SER A 174 3.40 -20.10 7.60
N LEU A 175 3.06 -19.28 6.62
CA LEU A 175 3.92 -18.89 5.52
C LEU A 175 3.60 -17.43 5.13
N TYR A 176 4.63 -16.64 4.91
CA TYR A 176 4.56 -15.31 4.30
C TYR A 176 5.37 -15.30 3.02
N GLU A 177 4.72 -15.04 1.91
CA GLU A 177 5.36 -14.93 0.60
C GLU A 177 5.45 -13.46 0.18
N ASN A 178 6.65 -13.00 -0.14
CA ASN A 178 6.90 -11.66 -0.64
C ASN A 178 7.16 -11.69 -2.16
N TRP A 179 6.12 -11.44 -2.94
CA TRP A 179 6.21 -11.38 -4.40
C TRP A 179 6.76 -10.04 -4.85
N THR A 180 7.83 -10.06 -5.64
CA THR A 180 8.54 -8.88 -6.13
C THR A 180 9.01 -9.11 -7.58
N ASP A 181 9.57 -8.05 -8.21
CA ASP A 181 10.09 -8.07 -9.58
C ASP A 181 11.54 -8.59 -9.67
N VAL A 182 12.10 -9.08 -8.58
CA VAL A 182 13.41 -9.73 -8.52
C VAL A 182 13.29 -11.14 -7.96
N SER A 183 14.23 -12.02 -8.33
CA SER A 183 14.20 -13.45 -7.96
C SER A 183 14.60 -13.76 -6.52
N GLY A 184 14.63 -12.76 -5.64
CA GLY A 184 15.03 -12.90 -4.23
C GLY A 184 16.33 -12.18 -3.92
N CYS A 185 16.93 -12.52 -2.77
CA CYS A 185 18.23 -11.97 -2.38
C CYS A 185 19.36 -12.62 -3.19
N LEU A 186 20.29 -11.82 -3.66
CA LEU A 186 21.47 -12.25 -4.40
C LEU A 186 22.70 -12.11 -3.52
N VAL A 187 23.72 -12.95 -3.74
CA VAL A 187 25.01 -12.92 -2.99
C VAL A 187 25.84 -11.66 -3.30
N ALA A 188 25.52 -10.94 -4.38
CA ALA A 188 26.18 -9.69 -4.77
C ALA A 188 25.26 -8.84 -5.62
N ASP A 189 25.58 -7.54 -5.73
CA ASP A 189 24.87 -6.60 -6.59
C ASP A 189 25.03 -6.98 -8.09
N PRO A 190 23.95 -7.25 -8.84
CA PRO A 190 24.03 -7.61 -10.25
C PRO A 190 24.56 -6.50 -11.15
N ARG A 191 24.69 -5.27 -10.63
CA ARG A 191 25.33 -4.16 -11.34
C ARG A 191 26.86 -4.21 -11.28
N ILE A 192 27.42 -5.02 -10.36
CA ILE A 192 28.85 -5.15 -10.12
C ILE A 192 29.37 -6.51 -10.57
N ILE A 193 28.59 -7.57 -10.34
CA ILE A 193 28.96 -8.94 -10.69
C ILE A 193 27.92 -9.54 -11.63
N ASP A 194 28.38 -10.04 -12.79
CA ASP A 194 27.52 -10.71 -13.76
C ASP A 194 26.99 -12.03 -13.19
N ASN A 195 25.68 -12.25 -13.31
CA ASN A 195 24.99 -13.48 -12.90
C ASN A 195 25.24 -13.91 -11.43
N PRO A 196 25.03 -13.03 -10.44
CA PRO A 196 25.20 -13.42 -9.04
C PRO A 196 24.22 -14.52 -8.66
N GLN A 197 24.65 -15.45 -7.82
CA GLN A 197 23.83 -16.58 -7.38
C GLN A 197 22.72 -16.11 -6.43
N PRO A 198 21.51 -16.68 -6.50
CA PRO A 198 20.46 -16.42 -5.54
C PRO A 198 20.77 -17.07 -4.18
N ILE A 199 20.41 -16.40 -3.10
CA ILE A 199 20.46 -16.94 -1.74
C ILE A 199 19.15 -17.72 -1.53
N HIS A 200 19.22 -19.02 -1.44
CA HIS A 200 18.04 -19.88 -1.27
C HIS A 200 17.53 -19.95 0.16
N VAL A 201 18.42 -19.86 1.13
CA VAL A 201 18.11 -19.89 2.56
C VAL A 201 19.00 -18.89 3.27
N ILE A 202 18.40 -18.05 4.09
CA ILE A 202 19.09 -17.05 4.89
C ILE A 202 18.48 -16.99 6.30
N THR A 203 19.33 -16.88 7.31
CA THR A 203 18.85 -16.69 8.68
C THR A 203 18.48 -15.24 8.92
N TYR A 204 17.64 -14.96 9.93
CA TYR A 204 17.30 -13.60 10.35
C TYR A 204 18.54 -12.79 10.76
N ARG A 205 19.58 -13.44 11.28
CA ARG A 205 20.85 -12.78 11.64
C ARG A 205 21.58 -12.29 10.39
N GLU A 206 21.72 -13.14 9.40
CA GLU A 206 22.35 -12.81 8.11
C GLU A 206 21.56 -11.74 7.36
N LEU A 207 20.22 -11.86 7.34
CA LEU A 207 19.36 -10.86 6.69
C LEU A 207 19.50 -9.45 7.29
N ARG A 208 19.86 -9.34 8.56
CA ARG A 208 20.10 -8.06 9.24
C ARG A 208 21.42 -7.41 8.86
N GLU A 209 22.38 -8.18 8.39
CA GLU A 209 23.70 -7.71 7.99
C GLU A 209 23.77 -7.30 6.49
N LEU A 210 22.77 -7.71 5.69
CA LEU A 210 22.57 -7.32 4.30
C LEU A 210 21.85 -5.97 4.18
#